data_a366b09cf2707fb16b9338357f23a764
#
_entry.id   a366b09cf2707fb16b9338357f23a764
#
_cell.length_a   1.000
_cell.length_b   1.000
_cell.length_c   1.000
_cell.angle_alpha   90.00
_cell.angle_beta   90.00
_cell.angle_gamma   90.00
#
_symmetry.space_group_name_H-M   'P 1'
#
loop_
_entity.id
_entity.type
_entity.pdbx_description
1 polymer ?
#
loop_
_entity_poly.entity_id
_entity_poly.type
_entity_poly.pdbx_seq_one_letter_code
_entity_poly.pdbx_strand_id
1 'polypeptide(L)'
;MSSSRPPARRRRKILPQINTLTVGVVFVALTAIGLVVATKQQEANVNRADALGGVMADKSGPFANYLLVGSDTRETADPNSPDYGGIGSTNEAGGRRSDTVMILHVDNELGTASMMSLPRDLWVDIPGFGKDRLNSAYSHGPEVLVDTIQTSLGIPLNHYIEVDFTSFKNIVSALGGVDVCFEYPTRDINTGLNVPTPGCFTLDQYQSLAYARSRYYEVFREDAWDVDGRADLGRIERQQIFLQAAISKAIQQTTANPMRTSELINAAVNSLTVDPGLNLLEAADYLRPLASGGVKRYPLSVVPDMIDDKEVLVLGAEAGAVLAYFAGTAGPPPVG
;
A
#
# COMPACT_ATOMS: atom_id res chain seq x y z
N MET A 1 70.92 -14.58 -65.49
CA MET A 1 70.32 -13.38 -64.94
C MET A 1 68.91 -13.76 -64.45
N SER A 2 68.80 -14.10 -63.19
CA SER A 2 67.52 -14.49 -62.55
C SER A 2 67.01 -13.29 -61.74
N SER A 3 65.85 -12.72 -62.10
CA SER A 3 65.23 -11.57 -61.50
C SER A 3 64.26 -12.09 -60.41
N SER A 4 64.66 -12.02 -59.16
CA SER A 4 63.77 -12.33 -58.00
C SER A 4 62.89 -11.10 -57.68
N ARG A 5 61.57 -11.23 -57.84
CA ARG A 5 60.58 -10.23 -57.37
C ARG A 5 60.48 -10.30 -55.84
N PRO A 6 60.42 -9.16 -55.11
CA PRO A 6 60.19 -9.16 -53.68
C PRO A 6 58.74 -9.51 -53.32
N PRO A 7 58.50 -10.13 -52.18
CA PRO A 7 57.14 -10.55 -51.76
C PRO A 7 56.26 -9.36 -51.38
N ALA A 8 55.00 -9.40 -51.83
CA ALA A 8 54.00 -8.38 -51.56
C ALA A 8 53.71 -8.27 -50.05
N ARG A 9 53.94 -7.09 -49.46
CA ARG A 9 53.59 -6.75 -48.06
C ARG A 9 52.08 -6.79 -47.89
N ARG A 10 51.51 -7.81 -47.22
CA ARG A 10 50.14 -7.84 -46.77
C ARG A 10 49.92 -6.70 -45.74
N ARG A 11 49.14 -5.68 -46.14
CA ARG A 11 48.63 -4.67 -45.21
C ARG A 11 47.70 -5.38 -44.22
N ARG A 12 48.12 -5.54 -42.96
CA ARG A 12 47.23 -5.88 -41.84
C ARG A 12 46.23 -4.73 -41.70
N LYS A 13 44.92 -5.01 -41.92
CA LYS A 13 43.83 -4.13 -41.50
C LYS A 13 43.87 -4.06 -39.98
N ILE A 14 44.30 -2.92 -39.44
CA ILE A 14 44.18 -2.62 -38.02
C ILE A 14 42.67 -2.41 -37.78
N LEU A 15 41.99 -3.40 -37.25
CA LEU A 15 40.65 -3.22 -36.68
C LEU A 15 40.80 -2.25 -35.51
N PRO A 16 39.97 -1.18 -35.42
CA PRO A 16 40.00 -0.30 -34.25
C PRO A 16 39.81 -1.13 -33.00
N GLN A 17 40.73 -1.09 -32.08
CA GLN A 17 40.56 -1.66 -30.74
C GLN A 17 39.43 -0.86 -30.05
N ILE A 18 38.21 -1.41 -30.07
CA ILE A 18 37.13 -0.87 -29.27
C ILE A 18 37.52 -1.05 -27.84
N ASN A 19 37.79 0.05 -27.13
CA ASN A 19 38.20 0.05 -25.74
C ASN A 19 37.10 -0.61 -24.91
N THR A 20 37.42 -1.69 -24.18
CA THR A 20 36.50 -2.42 -23.31
C THR A 20 35.74 -1.50 -22.34
N LEU A 21 36.38 -0.40 -21.97
CA LEU A 21 35.78 0.62 -21.11
C LEU A 21 34.65 1.38 -21.83
N THR A 22 34.80 1.67 -23.13
CA THR A 22 33.78 2.34 -23.95
C THR A 22 32.56 1.41 -24.18
N VAL A 23 32.79 0.10 -24.38
CA VAL A 23 31.69 -0.87 -24.51
C VAL A 23 30.93 -1.01 -23.19
N GLY A 24 31.63 -1.03 -22.06
CA GLY A 24 31.02 -1.07 -20.73
C GLY A 24 30.14 0.15 -20.44
N VAL A 25 30.63 1.36 -20.73
CA VAL A 25 29.88 2.61 -20.53
C VAL A 25 28.62 2.66 -21.45
N VAL A 26 28.74 2.27 -22.70
CA VAL A 26 27.59 2.22 -23.64
C VAL A 26 26.56 1.18 -23.18
N PHE A 27 26.99 0.01 -22.70
CA PHE A 27 26.09 -1.02 -22.19
C PHE A 27 25.35 -0.55 -20.92
N VAL A 28 26.04 0.10 -19.96
CA VAL A 28 25.42 0.68 -18.77
C VAL A 28 24.44 1.79 -19.13
N ALA A 29 24.79 2.65 -20.11
CA ALA A 29 23.88 3.70 -20.58
C ALA A 29 22.63 3.13 -21.27
N LEU A 30 22.78 2.10 -22.12
CA LEU A 30 21.65 1.45 -22.80
C LEU A 30 20.75 0.69 -21.82
N THR A 31 21.33 0.04 -20.79
CA THR A 31 20.55 -0.60 -19.72
C THR A 31 19.80 0.42 -18.86
N ALA A 32 20.42 1.55 -18.53
CA ALA A 32 19.77 2.63 -17.79
C ALA A 32 18.63 3.25 -18.60
N ILE A 33 18.84 3.53 -19.89
CA ILE A 33 17.80 4.04 -20.81
C ILE A 33 16.67 3.01 -20.98
N GLY A 34 17.01 1.73 -21.14
CA GLY A 34 16.02 0.64 -21.24
C GLY A 34 15.18 0.52 -19.97
N LEU A 35 15.77 0.68 -18.80
CA LEU A 35 15.07 0.67 -17.52
C LEU A 35 14.13 1.87 -17.38
N VAL A 36 14.58 3.09 -17.74
CA VAL A 36 13.75 4.31 -17.70
C VAL A 36 12.60 4.25 -18.71
N VAL A 37 12.82 3.69 -19.91
CA VAL A 37 11.75 3.53 -20.91
C VAL A 37 10.75 2.47 -20.47
N ALA A 38 11.22 1.34 -19.91
CA ALA A 38 10.35 0.29 -19.38
C ALA A 38 9.48 0.81 -18.24
N THR A 39 10.04 1.58 -17.30
CA THR A 39 9.29 2.16 -16.17
C THR A 39 8.26 3.18 -16.63
N LYS A 40 8.58 4.05 -17.59
CA LYS A 40 7.60 5.01 -18.15
C LYS A 40 6.46 4.34 -18.91
N GLN A 41 6.74 3.24 -19.61
CA GLN A 41 5.71 2.49 -20.32
C GLN A 41 4.82 1.68 -19.37
N GLN A 42 5.34 1.28 -18.21
CA GLN A 42 4.60 0.62 -17.15
C GLN A 42 3.69 1.61 -16.40
N GLU A 43 4.15 2.82 -16.11
CA GLU A 43 3.32 3.87 -15.48
C GLU A 43 2.09 4.25 -16.32
N ALA A 44 2.16 4.13 -17.64
CA ALA A 44 1.02 4.37 -18.54
C ALA A 44 -0.10 3.32 -18.41
N ASN A 45 0.18 2.16 -17.80
CA ASN A 45 -0.77 1.05 -17.63
C ASN A 45 -1.43 1.01 -16.26
N VAL A 46 -1.08 1.94 -15.34
CA VAL A 46 -1.71 2.02 -14.02
C VAL A 46 -3.17 2.43 -14.16
N ASN A 47 -4.06 1.77 -13.45
CA ASN A 47 -5.45 2.20 -13.36
C ASN A 47 -5.51 3.56 -12.65
N ARG A 48 -6.09 4.56 -13.31
CA ARG A 48 -6.23 5.90 -12.75
C ARG A 48 -7.69 6.21 -12.46
N ALA A 49 -7.97 6.71 -11.27
CA ALA A 49 -9.27 7.22 -10.89
C ALA A 49 -9.38 8.68 -11.36
N ASP A 50 -9.79 8.89 -12.62
CA ASP A 50 -9.83 10.22 -13.26
C ASP A 50 -10.71 11.22 -12.49
N ALA A 51 -11.72 10.76 -11.76
CA ALA A 51 -12.57 11.59 -10.90
C ALA A 51 -11.79 12.33 -9.81
N LEU A 52 -10.59 11.86 -9.45
CA LEU A 52 -9.75 12.48 -8.42
C LEU A 52 -8.90 13.66 -8.94
N GLY A 53 -8.84 13.89 -10.24
CA GLY A 53 -7.97 14.92 -10.83
C GLY A 53 -8.25 16.37 -10.42
N GLY A 54 -9.41 16.65 -9.79
CA GLY A 54 -9.78 17.98 -9.32
C GLY A 54 -10.00 18.08 -7.80
N VAL A 55 -9.78 17.00 -7.06
CA VAL A 55 -10.12 16.91 -5.62
C VAL A 55 -8.88 16.74 -4.75
N MET A 56 -7.77 16.23 -5.31
CA MET A 56 -6.54 16.06 -4.56
C MET A 56 -5.93 17.41 -4.20
N ALA A 57 -5.43 17.53 -2.96
CA ALA A 57 -4.75 18.74 -2.52
C ALA A 57 -3.38 18.87 -3.18
N ASP A 58 -3.01 20.10 -3.56
CA ASP A 58 -1.66 20.39 -4.01
C ASP A 58 -0.66 20.12 -2.88
N LYS A 59 0.51 19.59 -3.26
CA LYS A 59 1.59 19.38 -2.31
C LYS A 59 2.12 20.72 -1.83
N SER A 60 1.92 21.02 -0.55
CA SER A 60 2.43 22.22 0.09
C SER A 60 3.34 21.85 1.26
N GLY A 61 4.65 22.12 1.14
CA GLY A 61 5.61 21.83 2.20
C GLY A 61 6.36 20.51 2.06
N PRO A 62 7.06 20.06 3.13
CA PRO A 62 7.98 18.93 3.08
C PRO A 62 7.31 17.56 3.16
N PHE A 63 6.02 17.52 3.50
CA PHE A 63 5.27 16.27 3.68
C PHE A 63 4.26 16.03 2.56
N ALA A 64 3.85 14.77 2.43
CA ALA A 64 2.73 14.36 1.61
C ALA A 64 1.87 13.33 2.34
N ASN A 65 0.56 13.45 2.20
CA ASN A 65 -0.43 12.50 2.71
C ASN A 65 -0.94 11.60 1.58
N TYR A 66 -0.75 10.30 1.75
CA TYR A 66 -1.26 9.27 0.86
C TYR A 66 -2.48 8.63 1.50
N LEU A 67 -3.63 8.71 0.85
CA LEU A 67 -4.83 7.98 1.26
C LEU A 67 -4.75 6.57 0.70
N LEU A 68 -4.67 5.58 1.59
CA LEU A 68 -4.68 4.16 1.24
C LEU A 68 -6.08 3.61 1.50
N VAL A 69 -6.71 3.05 0.46
CA VAL A 69 -8.06 2.50 0.53
C VAL A 69 -8.03 1.02 0.17
N GLY A 70 -8.54 0.19 1.09
CA GLY A 70 -8.82 -1.21 0.82
C GLY A 70 -10.28 -1.35 0.42
N SER A 71 -10.56 -1.66 -0.84
CA SER A 71 -11.92 -1.84 -1.34
C SER A 71 -12.36 -3.30 -1.27
N ASP A 72 -13.61 -3.52 -0.89
CA ASP A 72 -14.30 -4.84 -0.95
C ASP A 72 -14.92 -5.06 -2.35
N THR A 73 -14.21 -4.64 -3.41
CA THR A 73 -14.66 -4.86 -4.79
C THR A 73 -14.41 -6.32 -5.15
N ARG A 74 -15.51 -7.04 -5.43
CA ARG A 74 -15.50 -8.49 -5.74
C ARG A 74 -15.66 -8.76 -7.23
N GLU A 75 -15.66 -7.73 -8.05
CA GLU A 75 -15.84 -7.83 -9.51
C GLU A 75 -14.80 -8.74 -10.17
N THR A 76 -13.60 -8.81 -9.57
CA THR A 76 -12.47 -9.62 -10.06
C THR A 76 -12.26 -10.91 -9.24
N ALA A 77 -13.17 -11.25 -8.30
CA ALA A 77 -13.02 -12.43 -7.46
C ALA A 77 -13.18 -13.72 -8.30
N ASP A 78 -12.16 -14.60 -8.26
CA ASP A 78 -12.20 -15.90 -8.92
C ASP A 78 -13.07 -16.89 -8.10
N PRO A 79 -14.20 -17.41 -8.67
CA PRO A 79 -15.02 -18.38 -7.99
C PRO A 79 -14.31 -19.70 -7.63
N ASN A 80 -13.20 -20.00 -8.28
CA ASN A 80 -12.38 -21.18 -8.01
C ASN A 80 -11.29 -20.92 -6.97
N SER A 81 -11.16 -19.70 -6.47
CA SER A 81 -10.17 -19.36 -5.44
C SER A 81 -10.48 -20.06 -4.11
N PRO A 82 -9.48 -20.63 -3.40
CA PRO A 82 -9.69 -21.30 -2.12
C PRO A 82 -10.36 -20.45 -1.05
N ASP A 83 -10.23 -19.15 -1.14
CA ASP A 83 -10.78 -18.15 -0.20
C ASP A 83 -12.14 -17.57 -0.65
N TYR A 84 -12.69 -18.01 -1.80
CA TYR A 84 -13.93 -17.48 -2.35
C TYR A 84 -15.11 -17.56 -1.37
N GLY A 85 -15.24 -18.67 -0.65
CA GLY A 85 -16.28 -18.85 0.37
C GLY A 85 -16.16 -17.84 1.54
N GLY A 86 -14.94 -17.41 1.88
CA GLY A 86 -14.69 -16.41 2.91
C GLY A 86 -14.78 -14.96 2.41
N ILE A 87 -14.61 -14.73 1.09
CA ILE A 87 -14.77 -13.42 0.45
C ILE A 87 -16.26 -13.11 0.20
N GLY A 88 -17.07 -14.14 -0.11
CA GLY A 88 -18.48 -14.06 -0.47
C GLY A 88 -18.71 -13.73 -1.96
N SER A 89 -19.94 -13.88 -2.42
CA SER A 89 -20.30 -13.64 -3.83
C SER A 89 -20.58 -12.16 -4.12
N THR A 90 -20.42 -11.77 -5.40
CA THR A 90 -20.74 -10.42 -5.91
C THR A 90 -22.19 -10.02 -5.67
N ASN A 91 -23.10 -11.01 -5.52
CA ASN A 91 -24.53 -10.77 -5.35
C ASN A 91 -24.95 -10.47 -3.90
N GLU A 92 -24.10 -10.73 -2.92
CA GLU A 92 -24.42 -10.58 -1.49
C GLU A 92 -24.01 -9.21 -0.90
N ALA A 93 -23.16 -8.46 -1.56
CA ALA A 93 -22.73 -7.15 -1.11
C ALA A 93 -23.38 -6.04 -1.96
N GLY A 94 -24.38 -5.39 -1.43
CA GLY A 94 -24.94 -4.18 -2.03
C GLY A 94 -23.91 -3.04 -2.00
N GLY A 95 -23.33 -2.69 -3.17
CA GLY A 95 -22.50 -1.50 -3.36
C GLY A 95 -20.99 -1.69 -3.06
N ARG A 96 -20.20 -0.73 -3.55
CA ARG A 96 -18.75 -0.61 -3.25
C ARG A 96 -18.60 -0.20 -1.78
N ARG A 97 -17.76 -0.90 -1.04
CA ARG A 97 -17.44 -0.56 0.36
C ARG A 97 -15.93 -0.50 0.53
N SER A 98 -15.48 0.50 1.28
CA SER A 98 -14.11 0.50 1.79
C SER A 98 -14.11 -0.04 3.23
N ASP A 99 -13.43 -1.15 3.42
CA ASP A 99 -13.26 -1.73 4.75
C ASP A 99 -12.01 -1.20 5.46
N THR A 100 -11.11 -0.57 4.70
CA THR A 100 -9.85 -0.02 5.19
C THR A 100 -9.64 1.36 4.61
N VAL A 101 -9.48 2.35 5.47
CA VAL A 101 -9.11 3.73 5.12
C VAL A 101 -7.95 4.14 6.02
N MET A 102 -6.77 4.38 5.43
CA MET A 102 -5.58 4.78 6.15
C MET A 102 -4.94 6.00 5.49
N ILE A 103 -4.34 6.85 6.30
CA ILE A 103 -3.50 7.95 5.83
C ILE A 103 -2.06 7.67 6.21
N LEU A 104 -1.19 7.63 5.20
CA LEU A 104 0.25 7.57 5.36
C LEU A 104 0.81 8.97 5.15
N HIS A 105 1.34 9.56 6.22
CA HIS A 105 1.99 10.87 6.24
C HIS A 105 3.49 10.66 6.13
N VAL A 106 4.10 11.19 5.09
CA VAL A 106 5.54 11.07 4.83
C VAL A 106 6.18 12.44 4.81
N ASP A 107 7.14 12.65 5.68
CA ASP A 107 7.95 13.86 5.74
C ASP A 107 9.36 13.54 5.25
N ASN A 108 9.72 14.08 4.10
CA ASN A 108 11.02 13.82 3.47
C ASN A 108 12.16 14.64 4.05
N GLU A 109 11.89 15.80 4.63
CA GLU A 109 12.93 16.60 5.28
C GLU A 109 13.37 15.94 6.59
N LEU A 110 12.40 15.42 7.35
CA LEU A 110 12.68 14.71 8.59
C LEU A 110 13.04 13.24 8.36
N GLY A 111 12.81 12.71 7.15
CA GLY A 111 13.00 11.29 6.85
C GLY A 111 12.11 10.39 7.71
N THR A 112 10.89 10.82 8.01
CA THR A 112 9.94 10.11 8.88
C THR A 112 8.66 9.75 8.17
N ALA A 113 8.02 8.69 8.61
CA ALA A 113 6.70 8.32 8.17
C ALA A 113 5.79 7.96 9.33
N SER A 114 4.53 8.32 9.20
CA SER A 114 3.49 8.11 10.20
C SER A 114 2.22 7.60 9.54
N MET A 115 1.48 6.73 10.22
CA MET A 115 0.21 6.25 9.69
C MET A 115 -0.90 6.40 10.72
N MET A 116 -2.08 6.71 10.22
CA MET A 116 -3.33 6.76 10.97
C MET A 116 -4.40 6.02 10.18
N SER A 117 -5.17 5.17 10.86
CA SER A 117 -6.36 4.55 10.27
C SER A 117 -7.60 5.32 10.66
N LEU A 118 -8.48 5.53 9.70
CA LEU A 118 -9.80 6.10 9.91
C LEU A 118 -10.81 4.94 10.02
N PRO A 119 -11.48 4.75 11.18
CA PRO A 119 -12.50 3.73 11.30
C PRO A 119 -13.62 3.95 10.27
N ARG A 120 -14.04 2.88 9.60
CA ARG A 120 -15.10 2.95 8.59
C ARG A 120 -16.45 3.46 9.11
N ASP A 121 -16.70 3.25 10.41
CA ASP A 121 -17.94 3.65 11.09
C ASP A 121 -17.82 5.04 11.76
N LEU A 122 -16.74 5.80 11.45
CA LEU A 122 -16.55 7.17 11.91
C LEU A 122 -17.68 8.06 11.38
N TRP A 123 -18.38 8.77 12.29
CA TRP A 123 -19.47 9.66 11.94
C TRP A 123 -18.95 11.00 11.45
N VAL A 124 -19.24 11.32 10.18
CA VAL A 124 -18.70 12.49 9.49
C VAL A 124 -19.78 13.20 8.68
N ASP A 125 -19.54 14.44 8.32
CA ASP A 125 -20.37 15.18 7.37
C ASP A 125 -19.87 14.89 5.94
N ILE A 126 -20.68 14.27 5.12
CA ILE A 126 -20.36 13.90 3.73
C ILE A 126 -20.88 14.99 2.81
N PRO A 127 -20.00 15.74 2.11
CA PRO A 127 -20.40 16.84 1.24
C PRO A 127 -21.47 16.42 0.22
N GLY A 128 -22.60 17.11 0.22
CA GLY A 128 -23.73 16.83 -0.66
C GLY A 128 -24.65 15.69 -0.22
N PHE A 129 -24.30 14.90 0.81
CA PHE A 129 -25.07 13.73 1.26
C PHE A 129 -25.48 13.80 2.75
N GLY A 130 -24.93 14.77 3.50
CA GLY A 130 -25.20 14.92 4.93
C GLY A 130 -24.38 14.00 5.81
N LYS A 131 -24.77 13.86 7.10
CA LYS A 131 -24.01 13.07 8.07
C LYS A 131 -24.28 11.58 7.95
N ASP A 132 -23.21 10.78 7.81
CA ASP A 132 -23.27 9.33 7.85
C ASP A 132 -21.88 8.76 8.26
N ARG A 133 -21.75 7.42 8.25
CA ARG A 133 -20.49 6.73 8.46
C ARG A 133 -19.53 7.00 7.30
N LEU A 134 -18.23 7.08 7.57
CA LEU A 134 -17.19 7.33 6.57
C LEU A 134 -17.23 6.36 5.38
N ASN A 135 -17.56 5.07 5.63
CA ASN A 135 -17.68 4.08 4.55
C ASN A 135 -18.79 4.40 3.55
N SER A 136 -19.82 5.16 3.96
CA SER A 136 -20.89 5.62 3.05
C SER A 136 -20.35 6.61 2.02
N ALA A 137 -19.38 7.45 2.38
CA ALA A 137 -18.74 8.39 1.43
C ALA A 137 -18.12 7.64 0.24
N TYR A 138 -17.42 6.52 0.50
CA TYR A 138 -16.80 5.73 -0.57
C TYR A 138 -17.84 5.10 -1.52
N SER A 139 -19.04 4.77 -1.04
CA SER A 139 -20.10 4.23 -1.90
C SER A 139 -20.63 5.23 -2.94
N HIS A 140 -20.41 6.52 -2.71
CA HIS A 140 -20.73 7.61 -3.65
C HIS A 140 -19.59 7.93 -4.63
N GLY A 141 -18.38 7.39 -4.40
CA GLY A 141 -17.21 7.56 -5.24
C GLY A 141 -15.94 7.85 -4.43
N PRO A 142 -14.75 7.51 -4.96
CA PRO A 142 -13.50 7.82 -4.29
C PRO A 142 -13.29 9.32 -4.08
N GLU A 143 -13.78 10.17 -5.00
CA GLU A 143 -13.75 11.62 -4.90
C GLU A 143 -14.56 12.15 -3.72
N VAL A 144 -15.71 11.55 -3.42
CA VAL A 144 -16.53 11.92 -2.26
C VAL A 144 -15.85 11.53 -0.96
N LEU A 145 -15.17 10.37 -0.92
CA LEU A 145 -14.38 9.97 0.24
C LEU A 145 -13.23 10.95 0.49
N VAL A 146 -12.48 11.32 -0.55
CA VAL A 146 -11.37 12.28 -0.45
C VAL A 146 -11.88 13.62 0.05
N ASP A 147 -12.93 14.17 -0.57
CA ASP A 147 -13.52 15.45 -0.18
C ASP A 147 -14.05 15.41 1.27
N THR A 148 -14.69 14.32 1.68
CA THR A 148 -15.15 14.11 3.06
C THR A 148 -14.00 14.18 4.05
N ILE A 149 -12.89 13.50 3.80
CA ILE A 149 -11.73 13.51 4.72
C ILE A 149 -11.11 14.90 4.78
N GLN A 150 -10.95 15.58 3.65
CA GLN A 150 -10.38 16.92 3.58
C GLN A 150 -11.26 17.95 4.30
N THR A 151 -12.56 17.92 4.08
CA THR A 151 -13.49 18.93 4.63
C THR A 151 -13.87 18.65 6.07
N SER A 152 -14.17 17.38 6.43
CA SER A 152 -14.67 17.01 7.77
C SER A 152 -13.56 16.78 8.79
N LEU A 153 -12.36 16.35 8.35
CA LEU A 153 -11.22 16.08 9.24
C LEU A 153 -10.08 17.08 9.09
N GLY A 154 -10.14 17.97 8.08
CA GLY A 154 -9.14 19.02 7.85
C GLY A 154 -7.78 18.49 7.37
N ILE A 155 -7.70 17.29 6.81
CA ILE A 155 -6.45 16.66 6.40
C ILE A 155 -6.28 16.77 4.88
N PRO A 156 -5.32 17.55 4.36
CA PRO A 156 -5.05 17.61 2.93
C PRO A 156 -4.54 16.23 2.43
N LEU A 157 -5.12 15.73 1.35
CA LEU A 157 -4.73 14.47 0.74
C LEU A 157 -4.06 14.74 -0.61
N ASN A 158 -2.78 14.39 -0.74
CA ASN A 158 -1.99 14.67 -1.93
C ASN A 158 -2.05 13.52 -2.95
N HIS A 159 -2.21 12.28 -2.45
CA HIS A 159 -2.27 11.09 -3.28
C HIS A 159 -3.31 10.10 -2.78
N TYR A 160 -3.83 9.31 -3.72
CA TYR A 160 -4.79 8.23 -3.49
C TYR A 160 -4.27 6.93 -4.05
N ILE A 161 -4.36 5.86 -3.26
CA ILE A 161 -3.99 4.50 -3.65
C ILE A 161 -5.08 3.55 -3.17
N GLU A 162 -5.70 2.83 -4.10
CA GLU A 162 -6.72 1.82 -3.81
C GLU A 162 -6.23 0.42 -4.18
N VAL A 163 -6.54 -0.54 -3.32
CA VAL A 163 -6.20 -1.95 -3.47
C VAL A 163 -7.45 -2.79 -3.21
N ASP A 164 -7.88 -3.59 -4.17
CA ASP A 164 -8.91 -4.61 -3.99
C ASP A 164 -8.33 -5.96 -3.50
N PHE A 165 -9.16 -6.95 -3.22
CA PHE A 165 -8.71 -8.25 -2.72
C PHE A 165 -7.83 -9.01 -3.72
N THR A 166 -8.12 -8.93 -5.01
CA THR A 166 -7.33 -9.59 -6.06
C THR A 166 -5.97 -8.93 -6.17
N SER A 167 -5.94 -7.62 -6.17
CA SER A 167 -4.76 -6.78 -6.20
C SER A 167 -3.87 -7.00 -4.99
N PHE A 168 -4.47 -7.08 -3.79
CA PHE A 168 -3.76 -7.43 -2.56
C PHE A 168 -3.05 -8.77 -2.67
N LYS A 169 -3.76 -9.82 -3.13
CA LYS A 169 -3.18 -11.16 -3.32
C LYS A 169 -2.03 -11.14 -4.32
N ASN A 170 -2.16 -10.41 -5.42
CA ASN A 170 -1.12 -10.29 -6.44
C ASN A 170 0.15 -9.61 -5.89
N ILE A 171 -0.01 -8.53 -5.12
CA ILE A 171 1.11 -7.82 -4.49
C ILE A 171 1.82 -8.74 -3.49
N VAL A 172 1.07 -9.42 -2.62
CA VAL A 172 1.65 -10.37 -1.65
C VAL A 172 2.36 -11.52 -2.34
N SER A 173 1.81 -12.04 -3.43
CA SER A 173 2.44 -13.09 -4.23
C SER A 173 3.76 -12.62 -4.86
N ALA A 174 3.80 -11.39 -5.41
CA ALA A 174 5.02 -10.80 -5.96
C ALA A 174 6.11 -10.60 -4.88
N LEU A 175 5.71 -10.26 -3.65
CA LEU A 175 6.60 -10.20 -2.49
C LEU A 175 7.07 -11.58 -2.00
N GLY A 176 6.50 -12.68 -2.52
CA GLY A 176 6.77 -14.03 -2.01
C GLY A 176 6.22 -14.24 -0.59
N GLY A 177 5.10 -13.58 -0.26
CA GLY A 177 4.50 -13.57 1.07
C GLY A 177 4.99 -12.43 1.96
N VAL A 178 4.40 -12.29 3.15
CA VAL A 178 4.75 -11.26 4.14
C VAL A 178 5.01 -11.92 5.49
N ASP A 179 6.10 -11.51 6.16
CA ASP A 179 6.50 -12.12 7.43
C ASP A 179 5.74 -11.47 8.59
N VAL A 180 4.99 -12.29 9.35
CA VAL A 180 4.22 -11.86 10.52
C VAL A 180 4.55 -12.78 11.69
N CYS A 181 4.76 -12.20 12.88
CA CYS A 181 5.05 -12.93 14.10
C CYS A 181 3.81 -13.04 14.99
N PHE A 182 3.59 -14.23 15.53
CA PHE A 182 2.47 -14.56 16.41
C PHE A 182 3.00 -15.04 17.76
N GLU A 183 2.54 -14.43 18.82
CA GLU A 183 2.94 -14.81 20.18
C GLU A 183 2.25 -16.10 20.64
N TYR A 184 1.04 -16.36 20.12
CA TYR A 184 0.21 -17.51 20.44
C TYR A 184 -0.30 -18.19 19.18
N PRO A 185 -0.71 -19.47 19.24
CA PRO A 185 -1.52 -20.07 18.19
C PRO A 185 -2.74 -19.19 17.93
N THR A 186 -3.05 -18.95 16.67
CA THR A 186 -4.01 -17.93 16.25
C THR A 186 -4.90 -18.44 15.15
N ARG A 187 -6.18 -18.07 15.19
CA ARG A 187 -7.13 -18.38 14.11
C ARG A 187 -8.21 -17.31 13.99
N ASP A 188 -8.87 -17.33 12.85
CA ASP A 188 -10.18 -16.72 12.62
C ASP A 188 -10.96 -17.62 11.65
N ILE A 189 -11.98 -18.31 12.16
CA ILE A 189 -12.75 -19.28 11.37
C ILE A 189 -13.57 -18.63 10.25
N ASN A 190 -13.89 -17.33 10.35
CA ASN A 190 -14.67 -16.62 9.35
C ASN A 190 -13.82 -16.17 8.16
N THR A 191 -12.52 -15.92 8.39
CA THR A 191 -11.59 -15.51 7.34
C THR A 191 -10.71 -16.64 6.82
N GLY A 192 -10.66 -17.76 7.55
CA GLY A 192 -9.78 -18.88 7.25
C GLY A 192 -8.33 -18.69 7.73
N LEU A 193 -8.06 -17.69 8.56
CA LEU A 193 -6.75 -17.54 9.21
C LEU A 193 -6.49 -18.73 10.12
N ASN A 194 -5.32 -19.37 9.97
CA ASN A 194 -4.93 -20.50 10.81
C ASN A 194 -3.41 -20.55 10.99
N VAL A 195 -2.95 -20.23 12.19
CA VAL A 195 -1.54 -20.30 12.61
C VAL A 195 -1.47 -21.19 13.85
N PRO A 196 -1.20 -22.50 13.70
CA PRO A 196 -1.36 -23.48 14.76
C PRO A 196 -0.29 -23.42 15.86
N THR A 197 0.81 -22.70 15.64
CA THR A 197 1.94 -22.61 16.58
C THR A 197 2.44 -21.18 16.70
N PRO A 198 2.98 -20.76 17.85
CA PRO A 198 3.68 -19.48 17.98
C PRO A 198 4.90 -19.41 17.07
N GLY A 199 5.28 -18.21 16.65
CA GLY A 199 6.47 -17.99 15.82
C GLY A 199 6.26 -16.93 14.74
N CYS A 200 7.30 -16.73 13.94
CA CYS A 200 7.23 -15.84 12.78
C CYS A 200 7.08 -16.69 11.50
N PHE A 201 6.09 -16.35 10.70
CA PHE A 201 5.74 -17.09 9.49
C PHE A 201 5.64 -16.15 8.30
N THR A 202 6.09 -16.62 7.13
CA THR A 202 5.81 -15.97 5.86
C THR A 202 4.41 -16.37 5.43
N LEU A 203 3.46 -15.46 5.62
CA LEU A 203 2.07 -15.67 5.18
C LEU A 203 1.99 -15.56 3.66
N ASP A 204 1.38 -16.53 3.02
CA ASP A 204 1.05 -16.46 1.60
C ASP A 204 -0.08 -15.45 1.32
N GLN A 205 -0.47 -15.30 0.08
CA GLN A 205 -1.51 -14.36 -0.34
C GLN A 205 -2.87 -14.60 0.31
N TYR A 206 -3.22 -15.86 0.63
CA TYR A 206 -4.51 -16.22 1.23
C TYR A 206 -4.50 -15.98 2.73
N GLN A 207 -3.47 -16.45 3.43
CA GLN A 207 -3.32 -16.23 4.87
C GLN A 207 -3.08 -14.76 5.19
N SER A 208 -2.37 -14.02 4.32
CA SER A 208 -2.21 -12.57 4.44
C SER A 208 -3.55 -11.83 4.35
N LEU A 209 -4.39 -12.20 3.37
CA LEU A 209 -5.72 -11.61 3.23
C LEU A 209 -6.62 -11.98 4.40
N ALA A 210 -6.58 -13.24 4.84
CA ALA A 210 -7.32 -13.70 6.00
C ALA A 210 -6.92 -12.93 7.27
N TYR A 211 -5.62 -12.71 7.50
CA TYR A 211 -5.08 -11.93 8.61
C TYR A 211 -5.54 -10.46 8.57
N ALA A 212 -5.44 -9.81 7.41
CA ALA A 212 -5.83 -8.41 7.24
C ALA A 212 -7.35 -8.17 7.37
N ARG A 213 -8.18 -9.20 7.14
CA ARG A 213 -9.65 -9.14 7.24
C ARG A 213 -10.19 -9.61 8.58
N SER A 214 -9.38 -10.24 9.42
CA SER A 214 -9.81 -10.88 10.65
C SER A 214 -10.47 -9.89 11.62
N ARG A 215 -11.71 -10.16 12.03
CA ARG A 215 -12.45 -9.43 13.08
C ARG A 215 -12.78 -10.32 14.28
N TYR A 216 -12.80 -11.62 14.06
CA TYR A 216 -13.01 -12.63 15.08
C TYR A 216 -11.69 -13.36 15.36
N TYR A 217 -10.66 -12.55 15.63
CA TYR A 217 -9.32 -13.03 15.89
C TYR A 217 -9.27 -13.71 17.24
N GLU A 218 -8.90 -14.99 17.24
CA GLU A 218 -8.78 -15.81 18.43
C GLU A 218 -7.32 -16.19 18.65
N VAL A 219 -6.90 -16.18 19.90
CA VAL A 219 -5.60 -16.68 20.35
C VAL A 219 -5.80 -17.84 21.33
N PHE A 220 -4.95 -18.87 21.26
CA PHE A 220 -5.00 -19.99 22.19
C PHE A 220 -4.10 -19.71 23.38
N ARG A 221 -4.70 -19.47 24.55
CA ARG A 221 -4.04 -19.21 25.83
C ARG A 221 -4.73 -19.99 26.95
N GLU A 222 -3.95 -20.44 27.93
CA GLU A 222 -4.51 -21.11 29.13
C GLU A 222 -5.48 -22.25 28.80
N ASP A 223 -5.10 -23.07 27.78
CA ASP A 223 -5.89 -24.20 27.27
C ASP A 223 -7.26 -23.85 26.68
N ALA A 224 -7.48 -22.56 26.30
CA ALA A 224 -8.72 -22.10 25.67
C ALA A 224 -8.45 -21.13 24.51
N TRP A 225 -9.42 -21.07 23.59
CA TRP A 225 -9.47 -20.01 22.58
C TRP A 225 -10.12 -18.76 23.16
N ASP A 226 -9.38 -17.66 23.13
CA ASP A 226 -9.80 -16.35 23.62
C ASP A 226 -9.96 -15.38 22.46
N VAL A 227 -11.16 -14.79 22.35
CA VAL A 227 -11.50 -13.86 21.24
C VAL A 227 -10.97 -12.47 21.56
N ASP A 228 -10.27 -11.86 20.60
CA ASP A 228 -9.91 -10.44 20.66
C ASP A 228 -11.19 -9.58 20.62
N GLY A 229 -11.65 -9.12 21.79
CA GLY A 229 -12.86 -8.32 21.91
C GLY A 229 -12.82 -6.95 21.24
N ARG A 230 -11.65 -6.55 20.67
CA ARG A 230 -11.49 -5.26 19.98
C ARG A 230 -12.08 -5.25 18.57
N ALA A 231 -12.51 -6.41 18.06
CA ALA A 231 -13.21 -6.55 16.77
C ALA A 231 -12.58 -5.70 15.62
N ASP A 232 -13.23 -4.62 15.22
CA ASP A 232 -12.78 -3.75 14.13
C ASP A 232 -11.49 -2.98 14.46
N LEU A 233 -11.31 -2.53 15.69
CA LEU A 233 -10.09 -1.86 16.12
C LEU A 233 -8.90 -2.82 16.12
N GLY A 234 -9.09 -4.07 16.52
CA GLY A 234 -8.05 -5.10 16.41
C GLY A 234 -7.69 -5.40 14.95
N ARG A 235 -8.66 -5.40 14.04
CA ARG A 235 -8.41 -5.51 12.60
C ARG A 235 -7.55 -4.35 12.08
N ILE A 236 -7.88 -3.11 12.44
CA ILE A 236 -7.12 -1.91 12.06
C ILE A 236 -5.65 -2.06 12.48
N GLU A 237 -5.39 -2.49 13.71
CA GLU A 237 -4.01 -2.70 14.19
C GLU A 237 -3.28 -3.77 13.37
N ARG A 238 -3.93 -4.91 13.09
CA ARG A 238 -3.35 -5.97 12.25
C ARG A 238 -3.04 -5.50 10.84
N GLN A 239 -3.89 -4.68 10.24
CA GLN A 239 -3.66 -4.07 8.92
C GLN A 239 -2.44 -3.15 8.93
N GLN A 240 -2.25 -2.35 9.98
CA GLN A 240 -1.08 -1.48 10.12
C GLN A 240 0.21 -2.29 10.30
N ILE A 241 0.18 -3.35 11.12
CA ILE A 241 1.32 -4.26 11.29
C ILE A 241 1.67 -4.92 9.95
N PHE A 242 0.67 -5.42 9.26
CA PHE A 242 0.85 -6.08 7.95
C PHE A 242 1.43 -5.13 6.91
N LEU A 243 0.89 -3.92 6.78
CA LEU A 243 1.38 -2.92 5.83
C LEU A 243 2.84 -2.56 6.11
N GLN A 244 3.20 -2.35 7.38
CA GLN A 244 4.59 -2.09 7.77
C GLN A 244 5.52 -3.25 7.39
N ALA A 245 5.11 -4.50 7.64
CA ALA A 245 5.88 -5.69 7.27
C ALA A 245 6.04 -5.82 5.75
N ALA A 246 4.96 -5.59 4.98
CA ALA A 246 4.97 -5.64 3.53
C ALA A 246 5.91 -4.58 2.91
N ILE A 247 5.84 -3.34 3.39
CA ILE A 247 6.73 -2.25 2.97
C ILE A 247 8.20 -2.61 3.28
N SER A 248 8.48 -3.06 4.51
CA SER A 248 9.84 -3.44 4.92
C SER A 248 10.39 -4.56 4.03
N LYS A 249 9.57 -5.56 3.71
CA LYS A 249 9.95 -6.66 2.81
C LYS A 249 10.20 -6.19 1.38
N ALA A 250 9.34 -5.32 0.84
CA ALA A 250 9.52 -4.73 -0.48
C ALA A 250 10.86 -4.00 -0.60
N ILE A 251 11.18 -3.16 0.37
CA ILE A 251 12.42 -2.40 0.42
C ILE A 251 13.64 -3.34 0.54
N GLN A 252 13.58 -4.33 1.43
CA GLN A 252 14.65 -5.31 1.58
C GLN A 252 14.91 -6.06 0.27
N GLN A 253 13.88 -6.48 -0.43
CA GLN A 253 14.02 -7.21 -1.70
C GLN A 253 14.60 -6.35 -2.81
N THR A 254 14.15 -5.10 -2.95
CA THR A 254 14.64 -4.17 -3.97
C THR A 254 16.09 -3.75 -3.73
N THR A 255 16.48 -3.63 -2.45
CA THR A 255 17.87 -3.34 -2.06
C THR A 255 18.80 -4.52 -2.30
N ALA A 256 18.34 -5.74 -1.97
CA ALA A 256 19.12 -6.97 -2.12
C ALA A 256 19.25 -7.42 -3.59
N ASN A 257 18.24 -7.19 -4.40
CA ASN A 257 18.20 -7.60 -5.81
C ASN A 257 17.45 -6.57 -6.67
N PRO A 258 18.19 -5.64 -7.33
CA PRO A 258 17.59 -4.61 -8.18
C PRO A 258 16.73 -5.16 -9.33
N MET A 259 16.96 -6.40 -9.79
CA MET A 259 16.13 -7.03 -10.83
C MET A 259 14.71 -7.30 -10.36
N ARG A 260 14.51 -7.55 -9.06
CA ARG A 260 13.18 -7.71 -8.45
C ARG A 260 12.38 -6.42 -8.39
N THR A 261 13.02 -5.27 -8.46
CA THR A 261 12.35 -3.97 -8.49
C THR A 261 11.35 -3.90 -9.65
N SER A 262 11.74 -4.39 -10.83
CA SER A 262 10.85 -4.41 -12.01
C SER A 262 9.63 -5.32 -11.82
N GLU A 263 9.79 -6.48 -11.19
CA GLU A 263 8.69 -7.41 -10.90
C GLU A 263 7.69 -6.81 -9.91
N LEU A 264 8.19 -6.17 -8.84
CA LEU A 264 7.37 -5.51 -7.83
C LEU A 264 6.65 -4.29 -8.39
N ILE A 265 7.33 -3.47 -9.22
CA ILE A 265 6.69 -2.35 -9.91
C ILE A 265 5.58 -2.87 -10.84
N ASN A 266 5.82 -3.92 -11.62
CA ASN A 266 4.81 -4.52 -12.48
C ASN A 266 3.60 -5.03 -11.69
N ALA A 267 3.83 -5.70 -10.56
CA ALA A 267 2.75 -6.16 -9.70
C ALA A 267 1.94 -4.99 -9.15
N ALA A 268 2.60 -3.91 -8.70
CA ALA A 268 1.94 -2.70 -8.22
C ALA A 268 1.13 -2.02 -9.34
N VAL A 269 1.75 -1.78 -10.51
CA VAL A 269 1.11 -1.14 -11.69
C VAL A 269 -0.17 -1.84 -12.09
N ASN A 270 -0.16 -3.18 -12.13
CA ASN A 270 -1.31 -3.97 -12.57
C ASN A 270 -2.35 -4.19 -11.47
N SER A 271 -2.05 -3.77 -10.25
CA SER A 271 -2.86 -4.09 -9.07
C SER A 271 -3.41 -2.86 -8.36
N LEU A 272 -2.86 -1.67 -8.60
CA LEU A 272 -3.27 -0.45 -7.92
C LEU A 272 -4.19 0.41 -8.79
N THR A 273 -5.17 1.05 -8.14
CA THR A 273 -5.87 2.20 -8.70
C THR A 273 -5.39 3.45 -7.98
N VAL A 274 -4.92 4.46 -8.73
CA VAL A 274 -4.27 5.63 -8.16
C VAL A 274 -4.86 6.94 -8.70
N ASP A 275 -4.59 8.05 -8.02
CA ASP A 275 -4.94 9.38 -8.55
C ASP A 275 -4.15 9.71 -9.83
N PRO A 276 -4.67 10.60 -10.70
CA PRO A 276 -4.01 10.96 -11.96
C PRO A 276 -2.64 11.61 -11.77
N GLY A 277 -2.38 12.25 -10.62
CA GLY A 277 -1.14 12.96 -10.32
C GLY A 277 -0.05 12.09 -9.71
N LEU A 278 -0.36 10.88 -9.25
CA LEU A 278 0.62 10.01 -8.62
C LEU A 278 1.62 9.46 -9.62
N ASN A 279 2.90 9.70 -9.37
CA ASN A 279 4.01 9.03 -10.05
C ASN A 279 4.55 7.93 -9.12
N LEU A 280 4.46 6.66 -9.55
CA LEU A 280 4.84 5.52 -8.73
C LEU A 280 6.35 5.48 -8.40
N LEU A 281 7.20 5.99 -9.29
CA LEU A 281 8.64 6.06 -9.04
C LEU A 281 8.97 7.13 -8.00
N GLU A 282 8.34 8.30 -8.09
CA GLU A 282 8.46 9.34 -7.08
C GLU A 282 7.91 8.85 -5.74
N ALA A 283 6.76 8.18 -5.74
CA ALA A 283 6.20 7.57 -4.54
C ALA A 283 7.17 6.56 -3.91
N ALA A 284 7.82 5.71 -4.70
CA ALA A 284 8.82 4.77 -4.20
C ALA A 284 10.03 5.48 -3.56
N ASP A 285 10.49 6.60 -4.14
CA ASP A 285 11.55 7.42 -3.54
C ASP A 285 11.10 8.10 -2.25
N TYR A 286 9.87 8.61 -2.22
CA TYR A 286 9.26 9.19 -1.03
C TYR A 286 9.09 8.18 0.11
N LEU A 287 8.85 6.92 -0.21
CA LEU A 287 8.66 5.85 0.78
C LEU A 287 10.00 5.27 1.31
N ARG A 288 11.16 5.67 0.78
CA ARG A 288 12.48 5.22 1.27
C ARG A 288 12.73 5.46 2.76
N PRO A 289 12.31 6.58 3.39
CA PRO A 289 12.46 6.78 4.82
C PRO A 289 11.78 5.69 5.67
N LEU A 290 10.73 5.05 5.13
CA LEU A 290 10.06 3.91 5.77
C LEU A 290 10.99 2.72 6.01
N ALA A 291 12.04 2.58 5.17
CA ALA A 291 13.01 1.49 5.26
C ALA A 291 13.91 1.59 6.49
N SER A 292 14.31 2.80 6.85
CA SER A 292 15.32 3.06 7.86
C SER A 292 14.77 3.46 9.22
N GLY A 293 13.61 4.14 9.24
CA GLY A 293 13.01 4.69 10.46
C GLY A 293 11.75 3.97 10.95
N GLY A 294 11.21 3.05 10.15
CA GLY A 294 9.90 2.46 10.42
C GLY A 294 8.75 3.45 10.25
N VAL A 295 7.53 2.98 10.45
CA VAL A 295 6.31 3.80 10.39
C VAL A 295 5.77 3.97 11.80
N LYS A 296 5.66 5.21 12.28
CA LYS A 296 5.00 5.49 13.56
C LYS A 296 3.49 5.38 13.38
N ARG A 297 2.83 4.65 14.28
CA ARG A 297 1.38 4.46 14.27
C ARG A 297 0.73 5.43 15.24
N TYR A 298 -0.24 6.19 14.75
CA TYR A 298 -1.03 7.12 15.56
C TYR A 298 -2.48 6.64 15.58
N PRO A 299 -2.94 6.07 16.69
CA PRO A 299 -4.35 5.69 16.82
C PRO A 299 -5.21 6.96 16.87
N LEU A 300 -6.29 6.98 16.07
CA LEU A 300 -7.30 8.02 16.18
C LEU A 300 -8.18 7.71 17.40
N SER A 301 -8.23 8.66 18.34
CA SER A 301 -9.11 8.54 19.51
C SER A 301 -10.57 8.64 19.05
N VAL A 302 -11.36 7.58 19.30
CA VAL A 302 -12.78 7.51 18.94
C VAL A 302 -13.58 6.92 20.09
N VAL A 303 -14.86 7.30 20.17
CA VAL A 303 -15.80 6.84 21.20
C VAL A 303 -17.02 6.24 20.50
N PRO A 304 -17.49 5.05 20.89
CA PRO A 304 -18.75 4.50 20.40
C PRO A 304 -19.94 5.38 20.76
N ASP A 305 -20.86 5.54 19.82
CA ASP A 305 -22.11 6.28 20.02
C ASP A 305 -23.25 5.63 19.19
N MET A 306 -24.48 6.01 19.47
CA MET A 306 -25.66 5.58 18.75
C MET A 306 -26.37 6.81 18.18
N ILE A 307 -26.36 6.96 16.85
CA ILE A 307 -26.98 8.08 16.16
C ILE A 307 -27.93 7.53 15.09
N ASP A 308 -29.18 7.97 15.10
CA ASP A 308 -30.22 7.54 14.15
C ASP A 308 -30.32 5.99 14.05
N ASP A 309 -30.34 5.30 15.19
CA ASP A 309 -30.36 3.83 15.31
C ASP A 309 -29.16 3.12 14.64
N LYS A 310 -28.08 3.85 14.36
CA LYS A 310 -26.82 3.31 13.83
C LYS A 310 -25.75 3.32 14.93
N GLU A 311 -25.05 2.20 15.11
CA GLU A 311 -23.81 2.16 15.88
C GLU A 311 -22.73 2.89 15.09
N VAL A 312 -22.14 3.93 15.67
CA VAL A 312 -21.15 4.79 15.03
C VAL A 312 -19.95 5.04 15.97
N LEU A 313 -18.90 5.60 15.43
CA LEU A 313 -17.76 6.09 16.17
C LEU A 313 -17.69 7.61 16.01
N VAL A 314 -17.60 8.33 17.11
CA VAL A 314 -17.36 9.78 17.10
C VAL A 314 -15.93 10.10 17.54
N LEU A 315 -15.40 11.24 17.13
CA LEU A 315 -14.06 11.67 17.52
C LEU A 315 -13.98 11.86 19.05
N GLY A 316 -13.02 11.23 19.67
CA GLY A 316 -12.71 11.42 21.09
C GLY A 316 -11.96 12.71 21.36
N ALA A 317 -11.85 13.09 22.62
CA ALA A 317 -11.25 14.37 23.05
C ALA A 317 -9.78 14.54 22.59
N GLU A 318 -9.03 13.44 22.46
CA GLU A 318 -7.62 13.45 22.07
C GLU A 318 -7.40 13.39 20.56
N ALA A 319 -8.45 13.23 19.75
CA ALA A 319 -8.35 13.12 18.31
C ALA A 319 -7.71 14.37 17.66
N GLY A 320 -7.99 15.57 18.21
CA GLY A 320 -7.56 16.83 17.64
C GLY A 320 -6.04 16.95 17.44
N ALA A 321 -5.23 16.44 18.37
CA ALA A 321 -3.77 16.50 18.25
C ALA A 321 -3.24 15.65 17.09
N VAL A 322 -3.80 14.45 16.89
CA VAL A 322 -3.44 13.57 15.79
C VAL A 322 -3.89 14.15 14.45
N LEU A 323 -5.12 14.66 14.38
CA LEU A 323 -5.65 15.29 13.16
C LEU A 323 -4.82 16.51 12.77
N ALA A 324 -4.45 17.39 13.73
CA ALA A 324 -3.61 18.55 13.48
C ALA A 324 -2.22 18.20 12.98
N TYR A 325 -1.63 17.09 13.45
CA TYR A 325 -0.36 16.58 12.94
C TYR A 325 -0.48 16.13 11.47
N PHE A 326 -1.49 15.34 11.14
CA PHE A 326 -1.71 14.88 9.75
C PHE A 326 -2.17 16.03 8.83
N ALA A 327 -2.75 17.08 9.37
CA ALA A 327 -3.05 18.31 8.64
C ALA A 327 -1.80 19.21 8.40
N GLY A 328 -0.66 18.89 9.02
CA GLY A 328 0.56 19.69 8.93
C GLY A 328 0.50 21.00 9.72
N THR A 329 -0.45 21.15 10.64
CA THR A 329 -0.64 22.35 11.47
C THR A 329 -0.01 22.25 12.86
N ALA A 330 0.43 21.04 13.25
CA ALA A 330 1.12 20.77 14.52
C ALA A 330 2.21 19.73 14.33
N GLY A 331 3.18 19.69 15.26
CA GLY A 331 4.17 18.62 15.34
C GLY A 331 3.56 17.28 15.79
N PRO A 332 4.35 16.18 15.73
CA PRO A 332 3.87 14.86 16.10
C PRO A 332 3.46 14.81 17.57
N PRO A 333 2.26 14.32 17.89
CA PRO A 333 1.85 14.13 19.28
C PRO A 333 2.69 13.02 19.95
N PRO A 334 2.78 12.99 21.30
CA PRO A 334 3.44 11.90 21.98
C PRO A 334 2.74 10.58 21.63
N VAL A 335 3.55 9.55 21.33
CA VAL A 335 3.07 8.18 21.11
C VAL A 335 2.94 7.56 22.49
N GLY A 336 1.73 7.14 22.85
CA GLY A 336 1.45 6.47 24.11
C GLY A 336 2.01 5.05 24.16
#